data_3f3fd6b9c7543007ae3a67b382b31fc0
#
_entry.id   3f3fd6b9c7543007ae3a67b382b31fc0
#
_cell.length_a   1.000
_cell.length_b   1.000
_cell.length_c   1.000
_cell.angle_alpha   90.00
_cell.angle_beta   90.00
_cell.angle_gamma   90.00
#
_symmetry.space_group_name_H-M   'P 1'
#
loop_
_entity.id
_entity.type
_entity.pdbx_description
1 polymer ?
#
loop_
_entity_poly.entity_id
_entity_poly.type
_entity_poly.pdbx_seq_one_letter_code
_entity_poly.pdbx_strand_id
1 'polypeptide(L)'
;MLTGLIIGIIVWLILRVVITGFFVVEQNERAVKTSFGRAQRLGSATTAHDPELVHLLNEDERDRYDFPLLKVIMPGGPYFKFPWQKVHKVSVATNLLSIAFDPEDRQANQYNSVLSAVTKDQLNISLKGQLRYAVSERNIYAFLFGIRNPIAHVMGYFISILRERIANFEAPKKANASASTIQSSLNDAYGISINDLRKNLGELNRHMEEECKSSAARYGIELDAALITDIEPPVEVESALAAINTAHNQVSSEISLAQALADQRIVQSKKAVEIETFKAKAEVQMLSQLSDQLREIKKGDENTLTAYLRNVRLALLSKAKRIILEAKK
;
A
#
# COMPACT_ATOMS: atom_id res chain seq x y z
N MET A 1 -27.11 8.20 76.73
CA MET A 1 -26.51 7.15 75.99
C MET A 1 -27.01 7.03 74.52
N LEU A 2 -28.38 7.07 74.34
CA LEU A 2 -28.94 6.92 72.95
C LEU A 2 -28.56 8.09 72.02
N THR A 3 -28.50 9.32 72.53
CA THR A 3 -28.07 10.50 71.70
C THR A 3 -26.59 10.41 71.24
N GLY A 4 -25.69 9.91 72.08
CA GLY A 4 -24.30 9.72 71.72
C GLY A 4 -24.10 8.64 70.66
N LEU A 5 -24.90 7.58 70.69
CA LEU A 5 -24.89 6.49 69.72
C LEU A 5 -25.39 7.00 68.33
N ILE A 6 -26.47 7.79 68.32
CA ILE A 6 -27.00 8.40 67.06
C ILE A 6 -25.98 9.35 66.45
N ILE A 7 -25.34 10.23 67.24
CA ILE A 7 -24.27 11.11 66.77
C ILE A 7 -23.10 10.32 66.22
N GLY A 8 -22.68 9.26 66.89
CA GLY A 8 -21.58 8.36 66.40
C GLY A 8 -21.89 7.73 65.05
N ILE A 9 -23.12 7.24 64.86
CA ILE A 9 -23.54 6.67 63.56
C ILE A 9 -23.57 7.76 62.46
N ILE A 10 -24.05 8.96 62.74
CA ILE A 10 -24.08 10.05 61.78
C ILE A 10 -22.65 10.45 61.37
N VAL A 11 -21.75 10.63 62.32
CA VAL A 11 -20.34 10.96 62.08
C VAL A 11 -19.66 9.88 61.27
N TRP A 12 -19.88 8.60 61.62
CA TRP A 12 -19.37 7.48 60.89
C TRP A 12 -19.88 7.43 59.45
N LEU A 13 -21.16 7.69 59.22
CA LEU A 13 -21.79 7.71 57.92
C LEU A 13 -21.22 8.86 57.07
N ILE A 14 -21.07 10.06 57.64
CA ILE A 14 -20.42 11.20 56.96
C ILE A 14 -18.98 10.86 56.56
N LEU A 15 -18.22 10.32 57.53
CA LEU A 15 -16.82 9.94 57.28
C LEU A 15 -16.72 8.90 56.16
N ARG A 16 -17.60 7.91 56.14
CA ARG A 16 -17.68 6.90 55.07
C ARG A 16 -18.00 7.50 53.72
N VAL A 17 -18.96 8.43 53.65
CA VAL A 17 -19.32 9.12 52.39
C VAL A 17 -18.16 9.95 51.89
N VAL A 18 -17.44 10.64 52.76
CA VAL A 18 -16.28 11.46 52.39
C VAL A 18 -15.15 10.55 51.84
N ILE A 19 -14.78 9.47 52.53
CA ILE A 19 -13.69 8.59 52.13
C ILE A 19 -14.01 7.88 50.80
N THR A 20 -15.24 7.38 50.60
CA THR A 20 -15.65 6.66 49.39
C THR A 20 -16.04 7.59 48.24
N GLY A 21 -16.21 8.88 48.53
CA GLY A 21 -16.65 9.90 47.56
C GLY A 21 -15.54 10.38 46.61
N PHE A 22 -14.29 10.32 47.07
CA PHE A 22 -13.18 10.81 46.22
C PHE A 22 -12.81 9.82 45.14
N PHE A 23 -12.52 10.34 43.93
CA PHE A 23 -11.98 9.58 42.81
C PHE A 23 -11.04 10.44 41.94
N VAL A 24 -10.13 9.81 41.25
CA VAL A 24 -9.18 10.43 40.34
C VAL A 24 -9.43 9.87 38.94
N VAL A 25 -9.21 10.66 37.92
CA VAL A 25 -9.28 10.28 36.50
C VAL A 25 -7.87 10.31 35.95
N GLU A 26 -7.43 9.21 35.37
CA GLU A 26 -6.11 9.09 34.77
C GLU A 26 -6.02 9.85 33.45
N GLN A 27 -4.79 10.12 32.95
CA GLN A 27 -4.60 10.91 31.75
C GLN A 27 -5.24 10.28 30.50
N ASN A 28 -5.23 8.96 30.43
CA ASN A 28 -5.79 8.21 29.31
C ASN A 28 -7.28 7.89 29.49
N GLU A 29 -7.90 8.39 30.57
CA GLU A 29 -9.30 8.14 30.89
C GLU A 29 -10.13 9.42 30.76
N ARG A 30 -11.41 9.22 30.47
CA ARG A 30 -12.46 10.21 30.63
C ARG A 30 -13.52 9.62 31.54
N ALA A 31 -14.10 10.45 32.38
CA ALA A 31 -15.14 9.99 33.31
C ALA A 31 -16.45 10.69 33.07
N VAL A 32 -17.54 9.94 33.23
CA VAL A 32 -18.92 10.43 33.15
C VAL A 32 -19.62 10.07 34.45
N LYS A 33 -20.28 11.05 35.07
CA LYS A 33 -21.10 10.83 36.25
C LYS A 33 -22.55 10.54 35.88
N THR A 34 -23.11 9.51 36.49
CA THR A 34 -24.54 9.24 36.46
C THR A 34 -25.12 9.45 37.83
N SER A 35 -26.28 10.12 37.92
CA SER A 35 -27.04 10.37 39.16
C SER A 35 -28.39 9.64 39.04
N PHE A 36 -28.68 8.73 39.95
CA PHE A 36 -29.86 7.88 39.90
C PHE A 36 -30.10 7.24 38.52
N GLY A 37 -29.02 6.76 37.88
CA GLY A 37 -29.06 6.13 36.57
C GLY A 37 -29.08 7.10 35.37
N ARG A 38 -29.24 8.40 35.57
CA ARG A 38 -29.23 9.41 34.51
C ARG A 38 -27.84 10.03 34.36
N ALA A 39 -27.29 9.98 33.17
CA ALA A 39 -26.03 10.64 32.86
C ALA A 39 -26.15 12.18 32.89
N GLN A 40 -25.12 12.83 33.37
CA GLN A 40 -25.07 14.29 33.37
C GLN A 40 -24.87 14.83 31.96
N ARG A 41 -25.84 15.57 31.44
CA ARG A 41 -25.83 16.12 30.08
C ARG A 41 -25.21 17.52 30.05
N LEU A 42 -24.69 17.90 28.90
CA LEU A 42 -24.21 19.25 28.64
C LEU A 42 -25.39 20.10 28.09
N GLY A 43 -26.28 20.53 28.97
CA GLY A 43 -27.50 21.27 28.58
C GLY A 43 -28.45 20.44 27.71
N SER A 44 -28.99 21.05 26.65
CA SER A 44 -29.85 20.42 25.64
C SER A 44 -29.08 20.05 24.36
N ALA A 45 -27.74 20.15 24.34
CA ALA A 45 -26.95 19.87 23.17
C ALA A 45 -26.92 18.37 22.87
N THR A 46 -27.08 18.05 21.60
CA THR A 46 -27.03 16.68 21.05
C THR A 46 -25.96 16.57 19.98
N THR A 47 -25.66 15.37 19.58
CA THR A 47 -24.68 15.08 18.46
C THR A 47 -25.12 15.70 17.14
N ALA A 48 -26.43 15.96 16.96
CA ALA A 48 -26.97 16.69 15.80
C ALA A 48 -26.52 18.16 15.72
N HIS A 49 -26.03 18.73 16.83
CA HIS A 49 -25.49 20.09 16.85
C HIS A 49 -23.97 20.14 16.60
N ASP A 50 -23.27 19.00 16.56
CA ASP A 50 -21.84 18.94 16.27
C ASP A 50 -21.62 18.75 14.76
N PRO A 51 -21.11 19.78 14.05
CA PRO A 51 -20.96 19.72 12.59
C PRO A 51 -20.03 18.59 12.14
N GLU A 52 -19.01 18.24 12.93
CA GLU A 52 -18.08 17.18 12.56
C GLU A 52 -18.73 15.79 12.60
N LEU A 53 -19.64 15.53 13.54
CA LEU A 53 -20.34 14.25 13.63
C LEU A 53 -21.49 14.15 12.62
N VAL A 54 -22.18 15.24 12.35
CA VAL A 54 -23.32 15.29 11.41
C VAL A 54 -22.88 14.99 9.98
N HIS A 55 -21.70 15.48 9.57
CA HIS A 55 -21.18 15.21 8.23
C HIS A 55 -20.85 13.72 7.97
N LEU A 56 -20.67 12.94 9.02
CA LEU A 56 -20.36 11.51 8.93
C LEU A 56 -21.62 10.64 8.77
N LEU A 57 -22.81 11.21 8.94
CA LEU A 57 -24.08 10.49 8.89
C LEU A 57 -24.91 10.91 7.67
N ASN A 58 -25.58 9.93 7.06
CA ASN A 58 -26.61 10.18 6.07
C ASN A 58 -27.84 10.84 6.68
N GLU A 59 -28.67 11.50 5.88
CA GLU A 59 -29.86 12.21 6.36
C GLU A 59 -30.81 11.31 7.14
N ASP A 60 -31.04 10.10 6.67
CA ASP A 60 -31.91 9.10 7.34
C ASP A 60 -31.34 8.59 8.67
N GLU A 61 -30.03 8.74 8.88
CA GLU A 61 -29.34 8.27 10.09
C GLU A 61 -29.23 9.33 11.16
N ARG A 62 -29.35 10.60 10.82
CA ARG A 62 -29.21 11.71 11.77
C ARG A 62 -30.23 11.65 12.90
N ASP A 63 -31.46 11.32 12.58
CA ASP A 63 -32.51 11.18 13.60
C ASP A 63 -32.31 9.93 14.46
N ARG A 64 -31.77 8.87 13.89
CA ARG A 64 -31.56 7.58 14.57
C ARG A 64 -30.39 7.61 15.55
N TYR A 65 -29.33 8.34 15.22
CA TYR A 65 -28.08 8.42 16.01
C TYR A 65 -27.91 9.78 16.68
N ASP A 66 -29.01 10.46 17.01
CA ASP A 66 -28.98 11.66 17.79
C ASP A 66 -28.87 11.36 19.30
N PHE A 67 -27.68 11.55 19.83
CA PHE A 67 -27.34 11.26 21.23
C PHE A 67 -27.10 12.55 22.00
N PRO A 68 -27.47 12.59 23.28
CA PRO A 68 -27.20 13.76 24.12
C PRO A 68 -25.72 13.88 24.44
N LEU A 69 -25.17 15.08 24.32
CA LEU A 69 -23.80 15.35 24.74
C LEU A 69 -23.65 15.27 26.24
N LEU A 70 -22.63 14.57 26.73
CA LEU A 70 -22.37 14.36 28.14
C LEU A 70 -21.40 15.38 28.72
N LYS A 71 -21.54 15.68 29.98
CA LYS A 71 -20.52 16.40 30.74
C LYS A 71 -19.38 15.46 31.09
N VAL A 72 -18.32 15.54 30.29
CA VAL A 72 -17.10 14.73 30.45
C VAL A 72 -16.21 15.38 31.51
N ILE A 73 -15.68 14.54 32.40
CA ILE A 73 -14.70 14.94 33.41
C ILE A 73 -13.31 14.62 32.85
N MET A 74 -12.50 15.68 32.74
CA MET A 74 -11.13 15.60 32.25
C MET A 74 -10.21 14.94 33.28
N PRO A 75 -9.01 14.47 32.82
CA PRO A 75 -7.99 13.90 33.70
C PRO A 75 -7.61 14.83 34.84
N GLY A 76 -7.36 14.26 36.00
CA GLY A 76 -6.99 15.01 37.20
C GLY A 76 -7.76 14.57 38.42
N GLY A 77 -7.85 15.43 39.40
CA GLY A 77 -8.56 15.17 40.69
C GLY A 77 -7.83 15.76 41.85
N PRO A 78 -8.32 15.52 43.06
CA PRO A 78 -9.42 14.62 43.41
C PRO A 78 -10.81 15.21 43.09
N TYR A 79 -11.66 14.42 42.49
CA TYR A 79 -13.06 14.72 42.25
C TYR A 79 -13.94 14.07 43.30
N PHE A 80 -15.12 14.62 43.55
CA PHE A 80 -16.04 14.08 44.52
C PHE A 80 -17.33 13.56 43.88
N LYS A 81 -17.81 12.40 44.32
CA LYS A 81 -19.09 11.82 43.95
C LYS A 81 -19.94 11.55 45.20
N PHE A 82 -21.24 11.79 45.11
CA PHE A 82 -22.19 11.42 46.15
C PHE A 82 -22.53 9.92 46.12
N PRO A 83 -23.04 9.33 47.21
CA PRO A 83 -23.36 7.89 47.29
C PRO A 83 -24.33 7.39 46.22
N TRP A 84 -25.23 8.28 45.75
CA TRP A 84 -26.19 7.98 44.68
C TRP A 84 -25.64 8.22 43.27
N GLN A 85 -24.40 8.65 43.18
CA GLN A 85 -23.72 8.86 41.88
C GLN A 85 -22.79 7.69 41.58
N LYS A 86 -22.82 7.25 40.32
CA LYS A 86 -21.83 6.32 39.77
C LYS A 86 -20.93 7.07 38.80
N VAL A 87 -19.67 6.65 38.75
CA VAL A 87 -18.69 7.19 37.81
C VAL A 87 -18.32 6.07 36.84
N HIS A 88 -18.48 6.34 35.57
CA HIS A 88 -18.07 5.47 34.47
C HIS A 88 -16.79 6.05 33.90
N LYS A 89 -15.71 5.32 33.97
CA LYS A 89 -14.43 5.66 33.37
C LYS A 89 -14.26 4.91 32.07
N VAL A 90 -13.78 5.59 31.05
CA VAL A 90 -13.52 5.03 29.71
C VAL A 90 -12.14 5.44 29.29
N SER A 91 -11.36 4.49 28.81
CA SER A 91 -10.07 4.76 28.20
C SER A 91 -10.29 5.37 26.82
N VAL A 92 -9.66 6.54 26.57
CA VAL A 92 -9.61 7.20 25.26
C VAL A 92 -8.29 6.95 24.55
N ALA A 93 -7.43 6.12 25.14
CA ALA A 93 -6.21 5.67 24.49
C ALA A 93 -6.53 4.84 23.25
N THR A 94 -5.66 4.89 22.25
CA THR A 94 -5.76 4.03 21.08
C THR A 94 -5.55 2.58 21.49
N ASN A 95 -6.53 1.75 21.20
CA ASN A 95 -6.52 0.32 21.42
C ASN A 95 -6.33 -0.41 20.11
N LEU A 96 -5.71 -1.58 20.18
CA LEU A 96 -5.52 -2.48 19.06
C LEU A 96 -6.50 -3.64 19.17
N LEU A 97 -7.17 -3.95 18.06
CA LEU A 97 -8.05 -5.10 17.94
C LEU A 97 -7.57 -5.96 16.78
N SER A 98 -7.19 -7.21 17.03
CA SER A 98 -6.83 -8.15 15.97
C SER A 98 -8.07 -8.65 15.24
N ILE A 99 -8.02 -8.63 13.90
CA ILE A 99 -9.08 -9.19 13.04
C ILE A 99 -8.90 -10.71 12.91
N ALA A 100 -7.64 -11.19 12.99
CA ALA A 100 -7.32 -12.60 12.99
C ALA A 100 -7.58 -13.22 14.37
N PHE A 101 -7.77 -14.54 14.39
CA PHE A 101 -7.77 -15.29 15.63
C PHE A 101 -6.41 -15.14 16.32
N ASP A 102 -6.42 -14.60 17.54
CA ASP A 102 -5.27 -14.56 18.42
C ASP A 102 -5.57 -15.42 19.64
N PRO A 103 -4.83 -16.51 19.88
CA PRO A 103 -5.04 -17.37 21.05
C PRO A 103 -4.76 -16.65 22.38
N GLU A 104 -3.97 -15.57 22.35
CA GLU A 104 -3.61 -14.80 23.55
C GLU A 104 -4.65 -13.72 23.88
N ASP A 105 -5.33 -13.16 22.87
CA ASP A 105 -6.34 -12.12 23.04
C ASP A 105 -7.75 -12.59 22.66
N ARG A 106 -8.46 -13.18 23.61
CA ARG A 106 -9.84 -13.64 23.44
C ARG A 106 -10.86 -12.53 23.18
N GLN A 107 -10.52 -11.26 23.43
CA GLN A 107 -11.43 -10.14 23.20
C GLN A 107 -11.44 -9.71 21.74
N ALA A 108 -10.38 -9.96 21.00
CA ALA A 108 -10.22 -9.53 19.62
C ALA A 108 -11.15 -10.29 18.67
N ASN A 109 -11.41 -11.55 18.94
CA ASN A 109 -12.30 -12.37 18.11
C ASN A 109 -13.14 -13.30 19.00
N GLN A 110 -14.28 -12.82 19.43
CA GLN A 110 -15.15 -13.53 20.39
C GLN A 110 -15.62 -14.93 19.90
N TYR A 111 -15.47 -15.21 18.61
CA TYR A 111 -15.98 -16.47 18.01
C TYR A 111 -14.90 -17.37 17.43
N ASN A 112 -13.60 -17.08 17.63
CA ASN A 112 -12.49 -17.84 17.05
C ASN A 112 -12.61 -18.05 15.52
N SER A 113 -13.31 -17.17 14.83
CA SER A 113 -13.52 -17.29 13.40
C SER A 113 -12.44 -16.51 12.66
N VAL A 114 -11.78 -17.18 11.74
CA VAL A 114 -10.93 -16.49 10.74
C VAL A 114 -11.85 -15.64 9.88
N LEU A 115 -11.48 -14.38 9.66
CA LEU A 115 -12.23 -13.54 8.73
C LEU A 115 -12.05 -14.07 7.32
N SER A 116 -13.11 -14.62 6.75
CA SER A 116 -13.16 -15.11 5.38
C SER A 116 -13.92 -14.14 4.49
N ALA A 117 -13.42 -13.92 3.28
CA ALA A 117 -14.10 -13.18 2.22
C ALA A 117 -14.01 -13.95 0.91
N VAL A 118 -14.90 -13.60 -0.03
CA VAL A 118 -14.92 -14.16 -1.37
C VAL A 118 -14.49 -13.08 -2.34
N THR A 119 -13.51 -13.38 -3.18
CA THR A 119 -13.06 -12.47 -4.22
C THR A 119 -14.02 -12.45 -5.41
N LYS A 120 -13.84 -11.51 -6.34
CA LYS A 120 -14.58 -11.45 -7.60
C LYS A 120 -14.51 -12.75 -8.40
N ASP A 121 -13.37 -13.46 -8.32
CA ASP A 121 -13.13 -14.75 -8.98
C ASP A 121 -13.72 -15.95 -8.21
N GLN A 122 -14.58 -15.69 -7.22
CA GLN A 122 -15.21 -16.69 -6.37
C GLN A 122 -14.22 -17.54 -5.54
N LEU A 123 -13.04 -17.01 -5.25
CA LEU A 123 -12.08 -17.65 -4.38
C LEU A 123 -12.31 -17.26 -2.93
N ASN A 124 -12.40 -18.25 -2.05
CA ASN A 124 -12.43 -18.02 -0.62
C ASN A 124 -11.04 -17.64 -0.12
N ILE A 125 -10.92 -16.53 0.55
CA ILE A 125 -9.67 -16.04 1.14
C ILE A 125 -9.82 -15.83 2.64
N SER A 126 -8.75 -16.07 3.36
CA SER A 126 -8.63 -15.73 4.78
C SER A 126 -7.87 -14.41 4.92
N LEU A 127 -8.36 -13.54 5.80
CA LEU A 127 -7.80 -12.21 6.01
C LEU A 127 -7.22 -12.11 7.40
N LYS A 128 -6.02 -11.55 7.49
CA LYS A 128 -5.36 -11.18 8.74
C LYS A 128 -5.18 -9.68 8.79
N GLY A 129 -5.34 -9.10 9.97
CA GLY A 129 -5.17 -7.67 10.13
C GLY A 129 -5.42 -7.20 11.54
N GLN A 130 -5.24 -5.91 11.73
CA GLN A 130 -5.41 -5.23 13.00
C GLN A 130 -6.20 -3.96 12.78
N LEU A 131 -7.08 -3.65 13.71
CA LEU A 131 -7.87 -2.44 13.75
C LEU A 131 -7.41 -1.59 14.93
N ARG A 132 -7.01 -0.35 14.68
CA ARG A 132 -6.74 0.62 15.73
C ARG A 132 -7.95 1.49 15.93
N TYR A 133 -8.39 1.61 17.18
CA TYR A 133 -9.54 2.41 17.50
C TYR A 133 -9.33 3.17 18.81
N ALA A 134 -10.01 4.29 18.94
CA ALA A 134 -10.12 5.06 20.17
C ALA A 134 -11.60 5.35 20.45
N VAL A 135 -11.94 5.62 21.72
CA VAL A 135 -13.29 6.06 22.06
C VAL A 135 -13.39 7.55 21.77
N SER A 136 -14.41 7.94 20.99
CA SER A 136 -14.65 9.34 20.66
C SER A 136 -15.05 10.13 21.90
N GLU A 137 -14.27 11.15 22.22
CA GLU A 137 -14.57 12.06 23.35
C GLU A 137 -15.88 12.84 23.14
N ARG A 138 -16.26 13.06 21.89
CA ARG A 138 -17.46 13.82 21.52
C ARG A 138 -18.75 13.00 21.66
N ASN A 139 -18.67 11.69 21.43
CA ASN A 139 -19.83 10.80 21.47
C ASN A 139 -19.67 9.64 22.47
N ILE A 140 -19.18 9.96 23.67
CA ILE A 140 -19.04 8.98 24.78
C ILE A 140 -20.39 8.37 25.17
N TYR A 141 -21.52 9.08 24.94
CA TYR A 141 -22.85 8.55 25.25
C TYR A 141 -23.16 7.29 24.44
N ALA A 142 -22.93 7.32 23.14
CA ALA A 142 -23.16 6.15 22.27
C ALA A 142 -22.36 4.94 22.73
N PHE A 143 -21.09 5.15 23.09
CA PHE A 143 -20.20 4.10 23.58
C PHE A 143 -20.65 3.47 24.90
N LEU A 144 -21.01 4.31 25.91
CA LEU A 144 -21.32 3.83 27.25
C LEU A 144 -22.77 3.36 27.42
N PHE A 145 -23.72 4.06 26.81
CA PHE A 145 -25.14 3.92 27.09
C PHE A 145 -26.01 3.70 25.87
N GLY A 146 -25.55 4.11 24.69
CA GLY A 146 -26.34 4.05 23.47
C GLY A 146 -26.47 2.64 22.93
N ILE A 147 -25.37 1.88 22.96
CA ILE A 147 -25.29 0.59 22.31
C ILE A 147 -24.62 -0.44 23.24
N ARG A 148 -25.18 -1.65 23.22
CA ARG A 148 -24.58 -2.76 23.95
C ARG A 148 -23.46 -3.36 23.09
N ASN A 149 -22.24 -3.46 23.63
CA ASN A 149 -21.05 -3.96 22.95
C ASN A 149 -20.72 -3.19 21.65
N PRO A 150 -20.43 -1.89 21.72
CA PRO A 150 -20.19 -1.06 20.54
C PRO A 150 -19.03 -1.56 19.69
N ILE A 151 -18.00 -2.18 20.28
CA ILE A 151 -16.87 -2.79 19.57
C ILE A 151 -17.34 -3.90 18.62
N ALA A 152 -18.26 -4.76 19.08
CA ALA A 152 -18.78 -5.84 18.23
C ALA A 152 -19.58 -5.30 17.04
N HIS A 153 -20.33 -4.19 17.24
CA HIS A 153 -21.06 -3.53 16.14
C HIS A 153 -20.11 -2.91 15.12
N VAL A 154 -19.05 -2.24 15.56
CA VAL A 154 -18.04 -1.66 14.68
C VAL A 154 -17.31 -2.76 13.89
N MET A 155 -16.95 -3.87 14.55
CA MET A 155 -16.36 -5.01 13.87
C MET A 155 -17.28 -5.64 12.84
N GLY A 156 -18.57 -5.81 13.16
CA GLY A 156 -19.55 -6.30 12.21
C GLY A 156 -19.71 -5.41 10.97
N TYR A 157 -19.74 -4.10 11.19
CA TYR A 157 -19.80 -3.11 10.13
C TYR A 157 -18.54 -3.12 9.27
N PHE A 158 -17.36 -3.11 9.91
CA PHE A 158 -16.07 -3.22 9.23
C PHE A 158 -15.96 -4.47 8.36
N ILE A 159 -16.32 -5.62 8.92
CA ILE A 159 -16.31 -6.91 8.20
C ILE A 159 -17.25 -6.88 6.99
N SER A 160 -18.41 -6.26 7.12
CA SER A 160 -19.39 -6.17 6.03
C SER A 160 -18.84 -5.35 4.86
N ILE A 161 -18.32 -4.15 5.13
CA ILE A 161 -17.72 -3.29 4.11
C ILE A 161 -16.51 -3.97 3.47
N LEU A 162 -15.66 -4.58 4.29
CA LEU A 162 -14.48 -5.27 3.79
C LEU A 162 -14.81 -6.41 2.82
N ARG A 163 -15.81 -7.23 3.15
CA ARG A 163 -16.29 -8.29 2.26
C ARG A 163 -16.86 -7.74 0.96
N GLU A 164 -17.64 -6.67 1.04
CA GLU A 164 -18.21 -6.01 -0.13
C GLU A 164 -17.11 -5.46 -1.03
N ARG A 165 -16.12 -4.78 -0.45
CA ARG A 165 -15.00 -4.21 -1.21
C ARG A 165 -14.14 -5.27 -1.87
N ILE A 166 -13.86 -6.38 -1.18
CA ILE A 166 -13.08 -7.49 -1.73
C ILE A 166 -13.83 -8.18 -2.87
N ALA A 167 -15.13 -8.39 -2.72
CA ALA A 167 -15.95 -9.01 -3.75
C ALA A 167 -16.05 -8.18 -5.03
N ASN A 168 -16.00 -6.85 -4.90
CA ASN A 168 -16.11 -5.90 -6.02
C ASN A 168 -14.76 -5.28 -6.41
N PHE A 169 -13.65 -5.76 -5.87
CA PHE A 169 -12.34 -5.15 -6.12
C PHE A 169 -11.91 -5.33 -7.57
N GLU A 170 -11.59 -4.22 -8.21
CA GLU A 170 -10.93 -4.16 -9.52
C GLU A 170 -9.65 -3.32 -9.37
N ALA A 171 -8.52 -3.88 -9.80
CA ALA A 171 -7.27 -3.14 -9.77
C ALA A 171 -7.34 -1.89 -10.67
N PRO A 172 -6.87 -0.73 -10.21
CA PRO A 172 -6.83 0.48 -11.03
C PRO A 172 -5.95 0.25 -12.26
N LYS A 173 -6.54 0.33 -13.45
CA LYS A 173 -5.81 0.22 -14.72
C LYS A 173 -4.87 1.41 -14.83
N LYS A 174 -3.55 1.18 -14.82
CA LYS A 174 -2.56 2.24 -15.04
C LYS A 174 -2.74 2.77 -16.46
N ALA A 175 -3.21 3.99 -16.59
CA ALA A 175 -3.51 4.67 -17.87
C ALA A 175 -2.28 4.93 -18.78
N ASN A 176 -1.07 4.54 -18.39
CA ASN A 176 0.20 4.85 -19.08
C ASN A 176 0.96 3.62 -19.57
N ALA A 177 0.29 2.57 -20.01
CA ALA A 177 0.94 1.45 -20.67
C ALA A 177 0.83 1.57 -22.20
N SER A 178 1.41 2.62 -22.77
CA SER A 178 1.68 2.73 -24.20
C SER A 178 3.05 2.12 -24.52
N ALA A 179 3.25 0.84 -24.31
CA ALA A 179 4.32 0.04 -24.94
C ALA A 179 4.34 -1.38 -24.37
N SER A 180 3.42 -2.17 -24.74
CA SER A 180 3.52 -3.62 -24.96
C SER A 180 2.12 -4.24 -24.89
N THR A 181 1.44 -4.17 -25.98
CA THR A 181 0.07 -4.71 -26.16
C THR A 181 0.00 -6.22 -25.86
N ILE A 182 1.13 -6.92 -25.87
CA ILE A 182 1.20 -8.35 -25.58
C ILE A 182 1.29 -8.61 -24.06
N GLN A 183 1.99 -7.74 -23.32
CA GLN A 183 2.18 -7.91 -21.87
C GLN A 183 0.93 -7.49 -21.08
N SER A 184 0.17 -6.50 -21.56
CA SER A 184 -1.09 -6.10 -20.95
C SER A 184 -2.21 -7.12 -21.18
N SER A 185 -2.27 -7.73 -22.35
CA SER A 185 -3.27 -8.77 -22.67
C SER A 185 -3.03 -10.08 -21.91
N LEU A 186 -1.79 -10.43 -21.60
CA LEU A 186 -1.47 -11.58 -20.75
C LEU A 186 -1.79 -11.30 -19.27
N ASN A 187 -1.55 -10.10 -18.79
CA ASN A 187 -1.91 -9.71 -17.44
C ASN A 187 -3.44 -9.60 -17.23
N ASP A 188 -4.20 -9.15 -18.24
CA ASP A 188 -5.66 -9.09 -18.20
C ASP A 188 -6.30 -10.50 -18.31
N ALA A 189 -5.64 -11.44 -18.99
CA ALA A 189 -6.14 -12.81 -19.13
C ALA A 189 -5.90 -13.69 -17.89
N TYR A 190 -4.92 -13.32 -17.05
CA TYR A 190 -4.54 -14.04 -15.82
C TYR A 190 -4.61 -13.15 -14.58
N GLY A 191 -5.35 -12.06 -14.62
CA GLY A 191 -5.60 -11.16 -13.49
C GLY A 191 -6.31 -11.90 -12.37
N ILE A 192 -5.55 -12.67 -11.59
CA ILE A 192 -6.07 -13.29 -10.39
C ILE A 192 -6.21 -12.17 -9.37
N SER A 193 -7.45 -11.87 -9.07
CA SER A 193 -7.89 -10.81 -8.15
C SER A 193 -7.11 -10.77 -6.82
N ILE A 194 -6.63 -11.93 -6.34
CA ILE A 194 -5.83 -12.03 -5.10
C ILE A 194 -4.47 -11.31 -5.21
N ASN A 195 -3.74 -11.47 -6.31
CA ASN A 195 -2.45 -10.81 -6.48
C ASN A 195 -2.61 -9.29 -6.59
N ASP A 196 -3.69 -8.86 -7.21
CA ASP A 196 -4.01 -7.44 -7.32
C ASP A 196 -4.47 -6.85 -5.98
N LEU A 197 -5.24 -7.61 -5.19
CA LEU A 197 -5.58 -7.24 -3.82
C LEU A 197 -4.33 -7.11 -2.95
N ARG A 198 -3.40 -8.07 -3.00
CA ARG A 198 -2.12 -8.01 -2.24
C ARG A 198 -1.26 -6.81 -2.63
N LYS A 199 -1.21 -6.45 -3.91
CA LYS A 199 -0.47 -5.27 -4.40
C LYS A 199 -1.11 -3.94 -3.98
N ASN A 200 -2.42 -3.92 -3.80
CA ASN A 200 -3.20 -2.71 -3.53
C ASN A 200 -3.76 -2.67 -2.10
N LEU A 201 -3.15 -3.38 -1.14
CA LEU A 201 -3.55 -3.38 0.28
C LEU A 201 -3.63 -1.98 0.88
N GLY A 202 -2.73 -1.08 0.48
CA GLY A 202 -2.75 0.31 0.95
C GLY A 202 -4.00 1.08 0.52
N GLU A 203 -4.50 0.85 -0.70
CA GLU A 203 -5.75 1.44 -1.17
C GLU A 203 -6.96 0.85 -0.44
N LEU A 204 -6.94 -0.46 -0.22
CA LEU A 204 -7.98 -1.15 0.53
C LEU A 204 -8.07 -0.60 1.97
N ASN A 205 -6.94 -0.47 2.65
CA ASN A 205 -6.88 0.08 4.01
C ASN A 205 -7.40 1.52 4.06
N ARG A 206 -6.98 2.38 3.13
CA ARG A 206 -7.47 3.77 3.06
C ARG A 206 -8.98 3.84 2.83
N HIS A 207 -9.51 3.02 1.92
CA HIS A 207 -10.96 2.96 1.69
C HIS A 207 -11.71 2.52 2.95
N MET A 208 -11.18 1.52 3.67
CA MET A 208 -11.78 1.08 4.92
C MET A 208 -11.77 2.15 6.00
N GLU A 209 -10.71 2.95 6.09
CA GLU A 209 -10.64 4.10 7.01
C GLU A 209 -11.68 5.16 6.66
N GLU A 210 -11.87 5.48 5.37
CA GLU A 210 -12.84 6.47 4.92
C GLU A 210 -14.28 6.05 5.21
N GLU A 211 -14.67 4.83 4.87
CA GLU A 211 -16.01 4.29 5.08
C GLU A 211 -16.35 4.12 6.58
N CYS A 212 -15.35 3.75 7.37
CA CYS A 212 -15.56 3.53 8.79
C CYS A 212 -15.54 4.80 9.65
N LYS A 213 -15.29 5.99 9.10
CA LYS A 213 -15.35 7.27 9.82
C LYS A 213 -16.71 7.50 10.47
N SER A 214 -17.77 7.02 9.83
CA SER A 214 -19.15 7.11 10.38
C SER A 214 -19.33 6.38 11.70
N SER A 215 -18.42 5.47 12.09
CA SER A 215 -18.45 4.75 13.36
C SER A 215 -18.34 5.67 14.57
N ALA A 216 -17.67 6.82 14.45
CA ALA A 216 -17.57 7.82 15.51
C ALA A 216 -18.95 8.39 15.87
N ALA A 217 -19.77 8.70 14.88
CA ALA A 217 -21.10 9.22 15.09
C ALA A 217 -22.10 8.14 15.52
N ARG A 218 -22.03 6.95 14.92
CA ARG A 218 -22.98 5.85 15.20
C ARG A 218 -22.72 5.14 16.53
N TYR A 219 -21.46 4.86 16.85
CA TYR A 219 -21.06 3.97 17.94
C TYR A 219 -20.19 4.64 19.00
N GLY A 220 -19.75 5.88 18.76
CA GLY A 220 -18.81 6.57 19.62
C GLY A 220 -17.39 5.99 19.58
N ILE A 221 -17.01 5.35 18.48
CA ILE A 221 -15.69 4.74 18.25
C ILE A 221 -15.06 5.38 17.02
N GLU A 222 -13.94 6.03 17.20
CA GLU A 222 -13.10 6.54 16.12
C GLU A 222 -12.13 5.46 15.68
N LEU A 223 -12.11 5.17 14.39
CA LEU A 223 -11.13 4.28 13.78
C LEU A 223 -9.93 5.11 13.35
N ASP A 224 -8.78 4.82 13.97
CA ASP A 224 -7.51 5.49 13.70
C ASP A 224 -6.85 4.90 12.44
N ALA A 225 -6.83 3.58 12.33
CA ALA A 225 -6.29 2.88 11.16
C ALA A 225 -6.89 1.48 11.01
N ALA A 226 -7.12 1.10 9.75
CA ALA A 226 -7.43 -0.26 9.36
C ALA A 226 -6.18 -0.86 8.70
N LEU A 227 -5.56 -1.86 9.32
CA LEU A 227 -4.33 -2.48 8.86
C LEU A 227 -4.59 -3.94 8.48
N ILE A 228 -5.04 -4.17 7.25
CA ILE A 228 -5.08 -5.52 6.70
C ILE A 228 -3.64 -5.86 6.32
N THR A 229 -3.08 -6.89 6.95
CA THR A 229 -1.67 -7.25 6.84
C THR A 229 -1.43 -8.36 5.84
N ASP A 230 -2.36 -9.31 5.75
CA ASP A 230 -2.20 -10.45 4.87
C ASP A 230 -3.53 -10.97 4.33
N ILE A 231 -3.46 -11.57 3.14
CA ILE A 231 -4.57 -12.23 2.44
C ILE A 231 -4.08 -13.63 2.05
N GLU A 232 -4.62 -14.64 2.71
CA GLU A 232 -4.24 -16.02 2.50
C GLU A 232 -5.32 -16.76 1.70
N PRO A 233 -5.01 -17.25 0.50
CA PRO A 233 -5.88 -18.19 -0.21
C PRO A 233 -5.79 -19.60 0.42
N PRO A 234 -6.71 -20.50 0.08
CA PRO A 234 -6.55 -21.92 0.42
C PRO A 234 -5.24 -22.48 -0.11
N VAL A 235 -4.64 -23.41 0.64
CA VAL A 235 -3.31 -23.99 0.33
C VAL A 235 -3.23 -24.58 -1.08
N GLU A 236 -4.31 -25.17 -1.56
CA GLU A 236 -4.41 -25.74 -2.92
C GLU A 236 -4.30 -24.66 -4.00
N VAL A 237 -4.91 -23.51 -3.75
CA VAL A 237 -4.88 -22.37 -4.68
C VAL A 237 -3.52 -21.65 -4.60
N GLU A 238 -2.90 -21.59 -3.44
CA GLU A 238 -1.61 -20.94 -3.25
C GLU A 238 -0.50 -21.63 -4.06
N SER A 239 -0.48 -22.96 -4.07
CA SER A 239 0.47 -23.74 -4.87
C SER A 239 0.29 -23.50 -6.39
N ALA A 240 -0.96 -23.44 -6.85
CA ALA A 240 -1.26 -23.12 -8.26
C ALA A 240 -0.86 -21.69 -8.62
N LEU A 241 -1.13 -20.71 -7.74
CA LEU A 241 -0.70 -19.32 -7.93
C LEU A 241 0.82 -19.17 -7.98
N ALA A 242 1.55 -19.87 -7.11
CA ALA A 242 3.01 -19.89 -7.12
C ALA A 242 3.55 -20.46 -8.45
N ALA A 243 2.97 -21.53 -8.97
CA ALA A 243 3.34 -22.11 -10.26
C ALA A 243 3.07 -21.11 -11.42
N ILE A 244 1.91 -20.46 -11.44
CA ILE A 244 1.57 -19.43 -12.44
C ILE A 244 2.54 -18.26 -12.38
N ASN A 245 2.83 -17.74 -11.18
CA ASN A 245 3.79 -16.63 -11.02
C ASN A 245 5.20 -17.03 -11.48
N THR A 246 5.62 -18.25 -11.20
CA THR A 246 6.92 -18.78 -11.65
C THR A 246 6.97 -18.86 -13.17
N ALA A 247 5.95 -19.43 -13.81
CA ALA A 247 5.85 -19.49 -15.27
C ALA A 247 5.83 -18.10 -15.90
N HIS A 248 5.08 -17.16 -15.35
CA HIS A 248 5.05 -15.78 -15.83
C HIS A 248 6.43 -15.09 -15.73
N ASN A 249 7.12 -15.25 -14.60
CA ASN A 249 8.46 -14.71 -14.41
C ASN A 249 9.46 -15.32 -15.41
N GLN A 250 9.35 -16.61 -15.68
CA GLN A 250 10.18 -17.28 -16.67
C GLN A 250 9.95 -16.74 -18.07
N VAL A 251 8.69 -16.63 -18.52
CA VAL A 251 8.35 -16.05 -19.83
C VAL A 251 8.83 -14.61 -19.94
N SER A 252 8.65 -13.78 -18.90
CA SER A 252 9.13 -12.40 -18.88
C SER A 252 10.65 -12.32 -18.99
N SER A 253 11.37 -13.22 -18.32
CA SER A 253 12.83 -13.35 -18.42
C SER A 253 13.26 -13.75 -19.83
N GLU A 254 12.60 -14.73 -20.44
CA GLU A 254 12.89 -15.19 -21.81
C GLU A 254 12.67 -14.07 -22.84
N ILE A 255 11.56 -13.31 -22.72
CA ILE A 255 11.29 -12.15 -23.57
C ILE A 255 12.41 -11.09 -23.43
N SER A 256 12.80 -10.79 -22.19
CA SER A 256 13.86 -9.81 -21.91
C SER A 256 15.21 -10.24 -22.49
N LEU A 257 15.54 -11.52 -22.38
CA LEU A 257 16.75 -12.10 -23.00
C LEU A 257 16.70 -12.05 -24.52
N ALA A 258 15.56 -12.38 -25.13
CA ALA A 258 15.37 -12.29 -26.56
C ALA A 258 15.51 -10.85 -27.07
N GLN A 259 14.96 -9.89 -26.40
CA GLN A 259 15.11 -8.46 -26.71
C GLN A 259 16.59 -8.03 -26.61
N ALA A 260 17.27 -8.38 -25.52
CA ALA A 260 18.67 -8.05 -25.33
C ALA A 260 19.56 -8.66 -26.43
N LEU A 261 19.30 -9.91 -26.85
CA LEU A 261 20.00 -10.54 -27.93
C LEU A 261 19.72 -9.88 -29.29
N ALA A 262 18.49 -9.45 -29.54
CA ALA A 262 18.13 -8.71 -30.75
C ALA A 262 18.85 -7.34 -30.80
N ASP A 263 18.84 -6.58 -29.70
CA ASP A 263 19.55 -5.31 -29.59
C ASP A 263 21.06 -5.48 -29.77
N GLN A 264 21.63 -6.51 -29.16
CA GLN A 264 23.04 -6.84 -29.33
C GLN A 264 23.39 -7.13 -30.82
N ARG A 265 22.55 -7.90 -31.54
CA ARG A 265 22.73 -8.15 -32.95
C ARG A 265 22.64 -6.90 -33.82
N ILE A 266 21.69 -6.02 -33.49
CA ILE A 266 21.54 -4.72 -34.18
C ILE A 266 22.80 -3.86 -34.00
N VAL A 267 23.30 -3.78 -32.76
CA VAL A 267 24.51 -3.00 -32.46
C VAL A 267 25.74 -3.63 -33.16
N GLN A 268 25.89 -4.96 -33.14
CA GLN A 268 26.97 -5.67 -33.85
C GLN A 268 26.90 -5.44 -35.35
N SER A 269 25.72 -5.53 -35.96
CA SER A 269 25.51 -5.27 -37.38
C SER A 269 25.88 -3.82 -37.75
N LYS A 270 25.46 -2.85 -36.99
CA LYS A 270 25.83 -1.43 -37.20
C LYS A 270 27.34 -1.24 -37.14
N LYS A 271 28.00 -1.82 -36.13
CA LYS A 271 29.47 -1.75 -36.00
C LYS A 271 30.19 -2.45 -37.14
N ALA A 272 29.71 -3.61 -37.59
CA ALA A 272 30.27 -4.30 -38.74
C ALA A 272 30.18 -3.43 -40.01
N VAL A 273 29.04 -2.82 -40.28
CA VAL A 273 28.88 -1.89 -41.41
C VAL A 273 29.82 -0.70 -41.27
N GLU A 274 29.96 -0.15 -40.11
CA GLU A 274 30.90 0.97 -39.85
C GLU A 274 32.34 0.58 -40.10
N ILE A 275 32.77 -0.57 -39.62
CA ILE A 275 34.15 -1.09 -39.88
C ILE A 275 34.40 -1.29 -41.38
N GLU A 276 33.47 -1.91 -42.11
CA GLU A 276 33.61 -2.10 -43.55
C GLU A 276 33.61 -0.78 -44.33
N THR A 277 32.78 0.20 -43.92
CA THR A 277 32.80 1.52 -44.53
C THR A 277 34.12 2.27 -44.26
N PHE A 278 34.70 2.14 -43.06
CA PHE A 278 36.00 2.72 -42.77
C PHE A 278 37.13 2.04 -43.56
N LYS A 279 37.12 0.72 -43.69
CA LYS A 279 38.11 -0.01 -44.52
C LYS A 279 38.04 0.45 -45.98
N ALA A 280 36.82 0.48 -46.56
CA ALA A 280 36.61 0.93 -47.93
C ALA A 280 37.08 2.38 -48.15
N LYS A 281 36.78 3.28 -47.19
CA LYS A 281 37.27 4.66 -47.21
C LYS A 281 38.78 4.75 -47.15
N ALA A 282 39.43 3.95 -46.28
CA ALA A 282 40.88 3.92 -46.18
C ALA A 282 41.54 3.44 -47.46
N GLU A 283 41.01 2.38 -48.11
CA GLU A 283 41.48 1.89 -49.40
C GLU A 283 41.32 2.95 -50.50
N VAL A 284 40.14 3.60 -50.58
CA VAL A 284 39.90 4.67 -51.56
C VAL A 284 40.84 5.86 -51.32
N GLN A 285 41.07 6.22 -50.06
CA GLN A 285 41.98 7.33 -49.73
C GLN A 285 43.40 7.03 -50.11
N MET A 286 43.88 5.77 -49.91
CA MET A 286 45.21 5.32 -50.32
C MET A 286 45.36 5.35 -51.85
N LEU A 287 44.34 4.89 -52.58
CA LEU A 287 44.32 4.93 -54.04
C LEU A 287 44.26 6.38 -54.58
N SER A 288 43.49 7.24 -53.93
CA SER A 288 43.39 8.68 -54.28
C SER A 288 44.76 9.36 -54.11
N GLN A 289 45.45 9.14 -53.00
CA GLN A 289 46.78 9.70 -52.75
C GLN A 289 47.79 9.19 -53.79
N LEU A 290 47.74 7.88 -54.12
CA LEU A 290 48.61 7.35 -55.17
C LEU A 290 48.29 7.95 -56.54
N SER A 291 47.00 8.18 -56.86
CA SER A 291 46.57 8.82 -58.10
C SER A 291 47.05 10.27 -58.19
N ASP A 292 46.99 11.00 -57.07
CA ASP A 292 47.45 12.38 -57.02
C ASP A 292 48.94 12.49 -57.14
N GLN A 293 49.70 11.61 -56.50
CA GLN A 293 51.15 11.47 -56.66
C GLN A 293 51.54 11.16 -58.13
N LEU A 294 50.84 10.22 -58.77
CA LEU A 294 51.07 9.89 -60.18
C LEU A 294 50.74 11.03 -61.11
N ARG A 295 49.69 11.84 -60.80
CA ARG A 295 49.35 13.05 -61.55
C ARG A 295 50.40 14.14 -61.42
N GLU A 296 50.99 14.34 -60.25
CA GLU A 296 52.10 15.28 -60.03
C GLU A 296 53.34 14.86 -60.79
N ILE A 297 53.67 13.56 -60.71
CA ILE A 297 54.80 12.99 -61.50
C ILE A 297 54.58 13.17 -62.96
N LYS A 298 53.36 12.97 -63.51
CA LYS A 298 53.00 13.17 -64.91
C LYS A 298 53.02 14.63 -65.33
N LYS A 299 52.76 15.61 -64.44
CA LYS A 299 52.90 17.05 -64.75
C LYS A 299 54.35 17.51 -64.82
N GLY A 300 55.24 16.77 -64.22
CA GLY A 300 56.69 17.00 -64.38
C GLY A 300 57.16 16.56 -65.80
N ASP A 301 58.36 16.18 -65.97
CA ASP A 301 58.96 15.76 -67.26
C ASP A 301 58.53 14.32 -67.63
N GLU A 302 58.29 14.01 -68.88
CA GLU A 302 57.90 12.69 -69.42
C GLU A 302 58.92 11.55 -69.03
N ASN A 303 60.15 11.98 -68.76
CA ASN A 303 61.21 11.06 -68.30
C ASN A 303 61.06 10.68 -66.82
N THR A 304 60.44 11.47 -65.97
CA THR A 304 60.21 11.17 -64.51
C THR A 304 59.23 10.01 -64.33
N LEU A 305 58.18 9.93 -65.13
CA LEU A 305 57.17 8.89 -65.05
C LEU A 305 57.77 7.54 -65.45
N THR A 306 58.59 7.53 -66.50
CA THR A 306 59.29 6.31 -67.01
C THR A 306 60.29 5.83 -66.00
N ALA A 307 61.02 6.73 -65.29
CA ALA A 307 61.96 6.38 -64.24
C ALA A 307 61.24 5.80 -63.01
N TYR A 308 60.10 6.37 -62.63
CA TYR A 308 59.28 5.83 -61.53
C TYR A 308 58.74 4.42 -61.81
N LEU A 309 58.19 4.19 -63.02
CA LEU A 309 57.70 2.89 -63.46
C LEU A 309 58.81 1.87 -63.48
N ARG A 310 60.04 2.29 -63.92
CA ARG A 310 61.26 1.40 -63.95
C ARG A 310 61.62 1.02 -62.50
N ASN A 311 61.59 1.95 -61.50
CA ASN A 311 61.95 1.65 -60.12
C ASN A 311 60.92 0.73 -59.48
N VAL A 312 59.59 0.98 -59.71
CA VAL A 312 58.53 0.09 -59.22
C VAL A 312 58.65 -1.32 -59.81
N ARG A 313 58.98 -1.45 -61.11
CA ARG A 313 59.24 -2.76 -61.74
C ARG A 313 60.44 -3.42 -61.10
N LEU A 314 61.54 -2.73 -60.89
CA LEU A 314 62.73 -3.27 -60.23
C LEU A 314 62.43 -3.74 -58.79
N ALA A 315 61.61 -2.95 -58.02
CA ALA A 315 61.24 -3.36 -56.72
C ALA A 315 60.28 -4.57 -56.66
N LEU A 316 59.44 -4.74 -57.68
CA LEU A 316 58.60 -5.94 -57.84
C LEU A 316 59.48 -7.18 -58.28
N LEU A 317 60.41 -7.00 -59.18
CA LEU A 317 61.29 -8.02 -59.60
C LEU A 317 62.19 -8.51 -58.46
N SER A 318 62.66 -7.63 -57.58
CA SER A 318 63.50 -7.98 -56.42
C SER A 318 62.76 -8.84 -55.38
N LYS A 319 61.42 -8.70 -55.31
CA LYS A 319 60.57 -9.48 -54.43
C LYS A 319 59.99 -10.75 -55.06
N ALA A 320 60.15 -10.93 -56.36
CA ALA A 320 59.64 -12.11 -57.14
C ALA A 320 60.45 -13.37 -56.83
N LYS A 321 59.79 -14.39 -56.35
CA LYS A 321 60.40 -15.74 -56.16
C LYS A 321 60.73 -16.49 -57.50
N ARG A 322 60.12 -16.09 -58.61
CA ARG A 322 60.28 -16.71 -59.94
C ARG A 322 60.00 -15.71 -61.04
N ILE A 323 60.88 -15.56 -61.96
CA ILE A 323 60.70 -14.65 -63.10
C ILE A 323 60.59 -15.56 -64.33
N ILE A 324 59.51 -15.44 -65.11
CA ILE A 324 59.29 -16.11 -66.35
C ILE A 324 59.45 -15.09 -67.49
N LEU A 325 60.44 -15.22 -68.26
CA LEU A 325 60.71 -14.37 -69.43
C LEU A 325 60.18 -15.09 -70.70
N GLU A 326 59.17 -14.45 -71.27
CA GLU A 326 58.65 -14.91 -72.57
C GLU A 326 59.36 -14.13 -73.67
N ALA A 327 60.15 -14.85 -74.44
CA ALA A 327 60.83 -14.28 -75.59
C ALA A 327 59.85 -14.12 -76.74
N LYS A 328 59.50 -12.90 -77.09
CA LYS A 328 58.72 -12.59 -78.28
C LYS A 328 59.65 -12.85 -79.49
N LYS A 329 59.30 -13.84 -80.37
CA LYS A 329 59.86 -14.05 -81.69
C LYS A 329 59.48 -12.91 -82.61
#